data_0b258b1228dbd455c6a74892eb6e28d1
#
_entry.id   0b258b1228dbd455c6a74892eb6e28d1
#
_cell.length_a   1.000
_cell.length_b   1.000
_cell.length_c   1.000
_cell.angle_alpha   90.00
_cell.angle_beta   90.00
_cell.angle_gamma   90.00
#
_symmetry.space_group_name_H-M   'P 1'
#
loop_
_entity.id
_entity.type
_entity.pdbx_description
1 polymer ?
#
loop_
_entity_poly.entity_id
_entity_poly.type
_entity_poly.pdbx_seq_one_letter_code
_entity_poly.pdbx_strand_id
1 'polypeptide(L)'
;MNVALFLGDTMAKTLYQKIVDSHTVKVIDSNTVLLYCDIHFANEYTSPQAFAGLVERKVDVLSPDSHLCVVDHIIPTHDETPRRIYDEASLIQAQTLESNCKRFGIAAFYGPNNPLQGIEHVVMEEQGLVRPGMVVICGDSHTTTHGAIGALGFGIGTSEIEHILATQTLVY
;
A
#
# COMPACT_ATOMS: atom_id res chain seq x y z
N MET A 1 -47.57 -13.36 2.15
CA MET A 1 -46.20 -13.33 1.60
C MET A 1 -45.76 -11.86 1.62
N ASN A 2 -45.15 -11.44 2.75
CA ASN A 2 -44.71 -10.05 2.95
C ASN A 2 -43.36 -9.85 2.28
N VAL A 3 -43.36 -9.11 1.16
CA VAL A 3 -42.12 -8.58 0.58
C VAL A 3 -41.75 -7.37 1.44
N ALA A 4 -40.83 -7.54 2.35
CA ALA A 4 -40.19 -6.44 3.02
C ALA A 4 -39.37 -5.68 1.96
N LEU A 5 -39.87 -4.55 1.50
CA LEU A 5 -39.10 -3.58 0.76
C LEU A 5 -37.97 -3.12 1.69
N PHE A 6 -36.73 -3.51 1.35
CA PHE A 6 -35.53 -2.85 1.87
C PHE A 6 -35.58 -1.39 1.37
N LEU A 7 -36.16 -0.52 2.16
CA LEU A 7 -35.89 0.92 2.06
C LEU A 7 -34.45 1.11 2.53
N GLY A 8 -33.50 0.97 1.61
CA GLY A 8 -32.12 1.33 1.84
C GLY A 8 -32.07 2.78 2.31
N ASP A 9 -31.24 3.02 3.30
CA ASP A 9 -31.01 4.32 3.91
C ASP A 9 -30.82 5.39 2.83
N THR A 10 -31.84 6.25 2.63
CA THR A 10 -31.88 7.26 1.57
C THR A 10 -31.10 8.53 1.92
N MET A 11 -30.34 8.50 3.02
CA MET A 11 -29.48 9.61 3.40
C MET A 11 -28.35 9.76 2.39
N ALA A 12 -28.16 10.98 1.90
CA ALA A 12 -27.04 11.31 1.02
C ALA A 12 -25.72 11.08 1.74
N LYS A 13 -24.83 10.27 1.15
CA LYS A 13 -23.51 9.95 1.72
C LYS A 13 -22.44 10.82 1.10
N THR A 14 -21.46 11.22 1.91
CA THR A 14 -20.22 11.86 1.42
C THR A 14 -19.40 10.86 0.59
N LEU A 15 -18.44 11.35 -0.21
CA LEU A 15 -17.50 10.48 -0.93
C LEU A 15 -16.77 9.54 0.03
N TYR A 16 -16.27 10.07 1.14
CA TYR A 16 -15.63 9.30 2.19
C TYR A 16 -16.52 8.13 2.68
N GLN A 17 -17.77 8.41 3.08
CA GLN A 17 -18.68 7.36 3.53
C GLN A 17 -18.93 6.30 2.44
N LYS A 18 -19.03 6.70 1.18
CA LYS A 18 -19.20 5.75 0.08
C LYS A 18 -18.01 4.82 -0.09
N ILE A 19 -16.80 5.36 0.01
CA ILE A 19 -15.56 4.56 -0.06
C ILE A 19 -15.48 3.61 1.12
N VAL A 20 -15.64 4.10 2.35
CA VAL A 20 -15.59 3.25 3.55
C VAL A 20 -16.64 2.14 3.48
N ASP A 21 -17.88 2.45 3.16
CA ASP A 21 -18.97 1.46 3.06
C ASP A 21 -18.68 0.37 2.02
N SER A 22 -18.15 0.77 0.85
CA SER A 22 -17.85 -0.18 -0.23
C SER A 22 -16.64 -1.08 0.06
N HIS A 23 -15.75 -0.66 0.97
CA HIS A 23 -14.56 -1.40 1.37
C HIS A 23 -14.67 -2.08 2.74
N THR A 24 -15.79 -1.90 3.45
CA THR A 24 -16.00 -2.55 4.74
C THR A 24 -16.23 -4.05 4.54
N VAL A 25 -15.24 -4.84 4.92
CA VAL A 25 -15.32 -6.32 4.94
C VAL A 25 -16.08 -6.79 6.16
N LYS A 26 -15.88 -6.13 7.31
CA LYS A 26 -16.52 -6.48 8.57
C LYS A 26 -16.66 -5.26 9.47
N VAL A 27 -17.80 -5.13 10.11
CA VAL A 27 -17.98 -4.22 11.25
C VAL A 27 -17.52 -4.96 12.50
N ILE A 28 -16.54 -4.41 13.21
CA ILE A 28 -15.98 -5.00 14.44
C ILE A 28 -16.82 -4.53 15.64
N ASP A 29 -17.06 -3.23 15.72
CA ASP A 29 -17.92 -2.59 16.72
C ASP A 29 -18.52 -1.28 16.17
N SER A 30 -19.10 -0.43 17.04
CA SER A 30 -19.76 0.82 16.63
C SER A 30 -18.81 1.84 16.00
N ASN A 31 -17.51 1.74 16.22
CA ASN A 31 -16.52 2.73 15.81
C ASN A 31 -15.37 2.13 14.99
N THR A 32 -15.39 0.82 14.78
CA THR A 32 -14.26 0.10 14.18
C THR A 32 -14.75 -0.83 13.08
N VAL A 33 -14.13 -0.76 11.93
CA VAL A 33 -14.37 -1.63 10.79
C VAL A 33 -13.08 -2.28 10.30
N LEU A 34 -13.21 -3.38 9.59
CA LEU A 34 -12.15 -3.98 8.81
C LEU A 34 -12.34 -3.54 7.35
N LEU A 35 -11.43 -2.73 6.84
CA LEU A 35 -11.46 -2.24 5.45
C LEU A 35 -10.61 -3.12 4.55
N TYR A 36 -11.12 -3.42 3.36
CA TYR A 36 -10.32 -3.97 2.27
C TYR A 36 -9.40 -2.87 1.71
N CYS A 37 -8.17 -3.22 1.39
CA CYS A 37 -7.18 -2.33 0.79
C CYS A 37 -6.96 -2.72 -0.67
N ASP A 38 -7.23 -1.81 -1.60
CA ASP A 38 -7.10 -2.10 -3.04
C ASP A 38 -5.66 -2.25 -3.47
N ILE A 39 -4.77 -1.38 -2.93
CA ILE A 39 -3.37 -1.38 -3.27
C ILE A 39 -2.51 -0.93 -2.10
N HIS A 40 -1.38 -1.58 -1.92
CA HIS A 40 -0.36 -1.23 -0.93
C HIS A 40 0.95 -0.92 -1.63
N PHE A 41 1.55 0.20 -1.24
CA PHE A 41 2.88 0.61 -1.67
C PHE A 41 3.88 0.45 -0.53
N ALA A 42 5.01 -0.15 -0.85
CA ALA A 42 6.08 -0.37 0.11
C ALA A 42 7.40 0.18 -0.42
N ASN A 43 8.13 0.82 0.47
CA ASN A 43 9.47 1.31 0.18
C ASN A 43 10.53 0.57 1.03
N GLU A 44 11.78 0.79 0.70
CA GLU A 44 12.92 0.16 1.36
C GLU A 44 13.14 0.61 2.81
N TYR A 45 12.52 1.73 3.19
CA TYR A 45 12.70 2.33 4.51
C TYR A 45 11.70 1.80 5.55
N THR A 46 10.43 1.68 5.19
CA THR A 46 9.34 1.37 6.13
C THR A 46 8.92 -0.10 6.15
N SER A 47 9.27 -0.88 5.11
CA SER A 47 8.77 -2.26 4.98
C SER A 47 9.66 -3.39 5.51
N PRO A 48 10.96 -3.25 5.77
CA PRO A 48 11.83 -4.38 6.08
C PRO A 48 11.38 -5.20 7.29
N GLN A 49 10.97 -4.54 8.38
CA GLN A 49 10.52 -5.21 9.60
C GLN A 49 9.17 -5.93 9.40
N ALA A 50 8.28 -5.39 8.58
CA ALA A 50 7.01 -6.04 8.25
C ALA A 50 7.24 -7.36 7.52
N PHE A 51 8.12 -7.38 6.51
CA PHE A 51 8.50 -8.62 5.84
C PHE A 51 9.22 -9.60 6.78
N ALA A 52 10.08 -9.12 7.68
CA ALA A 52 10.74 -9.96 8.68
C ALA A 52 9.71 -10.62 9.62
N GLY A 53 8.67 -9.89 10.03
CA GLY A 53 7.56 -10.42 10.84
C GLY A 53 6.80 -11.54 10.14
N LEU A 54 6.51 -11.40 8.83
CA LEU A 54 5.91 -12.47 8.05
C LEU A 54 6.77 -13.73 8.02
N VAL A 55 8.09 -13.56 7.84
CA VAL A 55 9.06 -14.67 7.85
C VAL A 55 9.06 -15.41 9.18
N GLU A 56 9.11 -14.67 10.29
CA GLU A 56 9.11 -15.23 11.64
C GLU A 56 7.83 -16.02 11.92
N ARG A 57 6.70 -15.47 11.53
CA ARG A 57 5.36 -16.10 11.71
C ARG A 57 5.06 -17.17 10.68
N LYS A 58 5.87 -17.34 9.65
CA LYS A 58 5.67 -18.28 8.52
C LYS A 58 4.36 -18.01 7.80
N VAL A 59 4.07 -16.75 7.55
CA VAL A 59 2.88 -16.27 6.81
C VAL A 59 3.36 -15.73 5.47
N ASP A 60 2.63 -16.05 4.41
CA ASP A 60 2.87 -15.52 3.08
C ASP A 60 2.08 -14.22 2.82
N VAL A 61 2.48 -13.48 1.81
CA VAL A 61 1.69 -12.34 1.29
C VAL A 61 0.43 -12.88 0.61
N LEU A 62 -0.74 -12.39 1.04
CA LEU A 62 -2.02 -12.91 0.58
C LEU A 62 -2.28 -12.64 -0.91
N SER A 63 -1.96 -11.44 -1.37
CA SER A 63 -2.23 -10.98 -2.74
C SER A 63 -1.04 -10.20 -3.31
N PRO A 64 0.02 -10.91 -3.76
CA PRO A 64 1.25 -10.24 -4.23
C PRO A 64 1.03 -9.20 -5.33
N ASP A 65 0.03 -9.39 -6.18
CA ASP A 65 -0.31 -8.48 -7.29
C ASP A 65 -0.94 -7.15 -6.82
N SER A 66 -1.39 -7.08 -5.57
CA SER A 66 -1.93 -5.86 -4.96
C SER A 66 -0.85 -5.03 -4.23
N HIS A 67 0.41 -5.40 -4.38
CA HIS A 67 1.54 -4.71 -3.78
C HIS A 67 2.52 -4.23 -4.85
N LEU A 68 2.99 -2.98 -4.70
CA LEU A 68 4.06 -2.43 -5.50
C LEU A 68 5.17 -1.94 -4.56
N CYS A 69 6.41 -2.29 -4.86
CA CYS A 69 7.57 -1.89 -4.08
C CYS A 69 8.45 -0.93 -4.89
N VAL A 70 8.78 0.21 -4.31
CA VAL A 70 9.62 1.23 -4.93
C VAL A 70 10.81 1.53 -4.04
N VAL A 71 12.00 1.66 -4.63
CA VAL A 71 13.18 2.20 -3.94
C VAL A 71 13.25 3.68 -4.27
N ASP A 72 12.92 4.57 -3.34
CA ASP A 72 12.86 6.02 -3.58
C ASP A 72 13.47 6.91 -2.51
N HIS A 73 13.52 6.47 -1.25
CA HIS A 73 14.03 7.28 -0.14
C HIS A 73 15.55 7.40 -0.10
N ILE A 74 16.27 6.43 -0.66
CA ILE A 74 17.73 6.34 -0.57
C ILE A 74 18.42 6.46 -1.93
N ILE A 75 17.67 6.84 -2.96
CA ILE A 75 18.22 7.00 -4.32
C ILE A 75 18.93 8.33 -4.43
N PRO A 76 20.19 8.35 -4.92
CA PRO A 76 20.88 9.60 -5.24
C PRO A 76 20.14 10.39 -6.32
N THR A 77 20.11 11.71 -6.16
CA THR A 77 19.40 12.65 -7.07
C THR A 77 20.26 13.16 -8.23
N HIS A 78 21.51 12.72 -8.35
CA HIS A 78 22.38 13.12 -9.47
C HIS A 78 22.13 12.26 -10.72
N ASP A 79 22.43 12.84 -11.89
CA ASP A 79 22.20 12.22 -13.21
C ASP A 79 23.32 11.22 -13.55
N GLU A 80 23.35 10.09 -12.92
CA GLU A 80 24.24 8.98 -13.24
C GLU A 80 23.44 7.81 -13.81
N THR A 81 23.90 7.26 -14.93
CA THR A 81 23.28 6.09 -15.56
C THR A 81 24.34 5.00 -15.79
N PRO A 82 24.23 3.82 -15.16
CA PRO A 82 23.19 3.44 -14.19
C PRO A 82 23.33 4.16 -12.85
N ARG A 83 22.19 4.44 -12.18
CA ARG A 83 22.20 5.03 -10.83
C ARG A 83 22.87 4.08 -9.85
N ARG A 84 23.81 4.60 -9.06
CA ARG A 84 24.54 3.84 -8.05
C ARG A 84 24.25 4.37 -6.66
N ILE A 85 23.96 3.46 -5.75
CA ILE A 85 23.86 3.77 -4.32
C ILE A 85 25.25 3.54 -3.72
N TYR A 86 25.88 4.61 -3.28
CA TYR A 86 27.26 4.56 -2.74
C TYR A 86 27.32 4.26 -1.25
N ASP A 87 26.27 4.63 -0.51
CA ASP A 87 26.17 4.30 0.91
C ASP A 87 25.80 2.82 1.08
N GLU A 88 26.62 2.09 1.82
CA GLU A 88 26.47 0.65 2.00
C GLU A 88 25.15 0.29 2.71
N ALA A 89 24.76 1.07 3.74
CA ALA A 89 23.52 0.81 4.47
C ALA A 89 22.30 0.99 3.56
N SER A 90 22.28 2.05 2.75
CA SER A 90 21.26 2.30 1.75
C SER A 90 21.19 1.21 0.68
N LEU A 91 22.35 0.73 0.21
CA LEU A 91 22.41 -0.38 -0.74
C LEU A 91 21.80 -1.66 -0.16
N ILE A 92 22.12 -1.97 1.09
CA ILE A 92 21.54 -3.13 1.79
C ILE A 92 20.03 -3.00 1.90
N GLN A 93 19.49 -1.83 2.20
CA GLN A 93 18.03 -1.60 2.26
C GLN A 93 17.37 -1.86 0.90
N ALA A 94 17.90 -1.32 -0.19
CA ALA A 94 17.38 -1.56 -1.54
C ALA A 94 17.40 -3.06 -1.90
N GLN A 95 18.52 -3.75 -1.62
CA GLN A 95 18.68 -5.19 -1.88
C GLN A 95 17.75 -6.03 -1.00
N THR A 96 17.51 -5.61 0.22
CA THR A 96 16.57 -6.28 1.14
C THR A 96 15.15 -6.20 0.60
N LEU A 97 14.70 -5.02 0.13
CA LEU A 97 13.39 -4.87 -0.49
C LEU A 97 13.25 -5.76 -1.73
N GLU A 98 14.26 -5.76 -2.62
CA GLU A 98 14.27 -6.63 -3.81
C GLU A 98 14.18 -8.12 -3.45
N SER A 99 14.93 -8.53 -2.43
CA SER A 99 14.94 -9.91 -1.94
C SER A 99 13.58 -10.31 -1.36
N ASN A 100 12.93 -9.41 -0.62
CA ASN A 100 11.60 -9.62 -0.08
C ASN A 100 10.55 -9.73 -1.21
N CYS A 101 10.61 -8.87 -2.23
CA CYS A 101 9.73 -8.97 -3.39
C CYS A 101 9.86 -10.33 -4.07
N LYS A 102 11.09 -10.79 -4.33
CA LYS A 102 11.35 -12.11 -4.93
C LYS A 102 10.82 -13.25 -4.06
N ARG A 103 11.06 -13.18 -2.75
CA ARG A 103 10.62 -14.20 -1.80
C ARG A 103 9.11 -14.35 -1.75
N PHE A 104 8.38 -13.25 -1.75
CA PHE A 104 6.93 -13.23 -1.57
C PHE A 104 6.15 -13.11 -2.89
N GLY A 105 6.83 -13.17 -4.04
CA GLY A 105 6.18 -13.18 -5.34
C GLY A 105 5.63 -11.82 -5.79
N ILE A 106 6.07 -10.71 -5.20
CA ILE A 106 5.68 -9.36 -5.59
C ILE A 106 6.43 -9.00 -6.87
N ALA A 107 5.75 -9.03 -8.01
CA ALA A 107 6.35 -8.78 -9.31
C ALA A 107 6.59 -7.29 -9.59
N ALA A 108 5.77 -6.41 -9.04
CA ALA A 108 5.87 -4.96 -9.21
C ALA A 108 6.95 -4.38 -8.28
N PHE A 109 8.21 -4.43 -8.73
CA PHE A 109 9.37 -3.87 -8.04
C PHE A 109 10.08 -2.83 -8.92
N TYR A 110 10.15 -1.59 -8.45
CA TYR A 110 10.81 -0.48 -9.12
C TYR A 110 12.09 -0.09 -8.37
N GLY A 111 13.14 -0.82 -8.67
CA GLY A 111 14.49 -0.58 -8.14
C GLY A 111 15.20 0.58 -8.83
N PRO A 112 16.45 0.91 -8.42
CA PRO A 112 17.19 2.11 -8.82
C PRO A 112 17.31 2.36 -10.33
N ASN A 113 17.35 1.29 -11.12
CA ASN A 113 17.52 1.35 -12.57
C ASN A 113 16.27 0.92 -13.35
N ASN A 114 15.14 0.76 -12.69
CA ASN A 114 13.88 0.53 -13.37
C ASN A 114 13.42 1.84 -14.04
N PRO A 115 13.03 1.83 -15.33
CA PRO A 115 12.58 3.04 -16.02
C PRO A 115 11.32 3.68 -15.42
N LEU A 116 10.56 2.94 -14.63
CA LEU A 116 9.37 3.43 -13.91
C LEU A 116 9.69 3.86 -12.46
N GLN A 117 10.97 3.81 -12.04
CA GLN A 117 11.36 4.24 -10.71
C GLN A 117 11.21 5.74 -10.56
N GLY A 118 10.67 6.19 -9.44
CA GLY A 118 10.50 7.58 -9.06
C GLY A 118 10.00 7.67 -7.62
N ILE A 119 9.59 8.86 -7.18
CA ILE A 119 8.94 9.06 -5.89
C ILE A 119 7.65 8.25 -5.85
N GLU A 120 7.48 7.38 -4.84
CA GLU A 120 6.39 6.41 -4.79
C GLU A 120 5.01 7.05 -5.06
N HIS A 121 4.66 8.14 -4.38
CA HIS A 121 3.35 8.78 -4.55
C HIS A 121 3.14 9.38 -5.94
N VAL A 122 4.21 9.82 -6.61
CA VAL A 122 4.15 10.34 -8.00
C VAL A 122 4.02 9.20 -8.99
N VAL A 123 4.82 8.15 -8.84
CA VAL A 123 4.78 6.95 -9.69
C VAL A 123 3.39 6.32 -9.71
N MET A 124 2.74 6.25 -8.56
CA MET A 124 1.40 5.68 -8.41
C MET A 124 0.36 6.37 -9.27
N GLU A 125 0.39 7.69 -9.28
CA GLU A 125 -0.57 8.50 -10.03
C GLU A 125 -0.22 8.53 -11.53
N GLU A 126 1.05 8.74 -11.88
CA GLU A 126 1.50 8.78 -13.27
C GLU A 126 1.31 7.46 -14.02
N GLN A 127 1.41 6.33 -13.33
CA GLN A 127 1.17 5.01 -13.90
C GLN A 127 -0.32 4.60 -13.85
N GLY A 128 -1.21 5.44 -13.31
CA GLY A 128 -2.64 5.15 -13.18
C GLY A 128 -2.95 3.98 -12.24
N LEU A 129 -2.07 3.71 -11.29
CA LEU A 129 -2.22 2.63 -10.30
C LEU A 129 -3.24 3.00 -9.24
N VAL A 130 -3.29 4.27 -8.87
CA VAL A 130 -4.31 4.81 -7.96
C VAL A 130 -5.43 5.45 -8.77
N ARG A 131 -6.67 5.14 -8.41
CA ARG A 131 -7.88 5.61 -9.07
C ARG A 131 -8.91 6.11 -8.05
N PRO A 132 -9.82 7.01 -8.47
CA PRO A 132 -10.88 7.48 -7.59
C PRO A 132 -11.68 6.31 -6.98
N GLY A 133 -11.96 6.40 -5.69
CA GLY A 133 -12.73 5.41 -4.95
C GLY A 133 -11.90 4.29 -4.34
N MET A 134 -10.59 4.19 -4.61
CA MET A 134 -9.71 3.17 -4.01
C MET A 134 -9.34 3.51 -2.56
N VAL A 135 -9.04 2.45 -1.79
CA VAL A 135 -8.33 2.52 -0.51
C VAL A 135 -6.87 2.18 -0.76
N VAL A 136 -5.99 3.16 -0.49
CA VAL A 136 -4.56 3.13 -0.81
C VAL A 136 -3.76 3.16 0.50
N ILE A 137 -2.82 2.26 0.64
CA ILE A 137 -2.02 2.13 1.86
C ILE A 137 -0.54 2.25 1.53
N CYS A 138 0.20 2.96 2.39
CA CYS A 138 1.65 3.03 2.34
C CYS A 138 2.23 3.25 3.74
N GLY A 139 3.47 2.89 3.96
CA GLY A 139 4.20 3.18 5.20
C GLY A 139 4.68 4.64 5.32
N ASP A 140 4.30 5.51 4.41
CA ASP A 140 4.71 6.91 4.35
C ASP A 140 3.57 7.86 4.77
N SER A 141 3.92 8.91 5.52
CA SER A 141 2.95 9.89 6.05
C SER A 141 2.30 10.76 4.97
N HIS A 142 2.86 10.84 3.76
CA HIS A 142 2.31 11.62 2.64
C HIS A 142 1.26 10.88 1.82
N THR A 143 0.90 9.65 2.20
CA THR A 143 -0.08 8.80 1.48
C THR A 143 -1.45 9.47 1.30
N THR A 144 -1.81 10.38 2.22
CA THR A 144 -3.07 11.15 2.12
C THR A 144 -3.15 12.03 0.87
N THR A 145 -2.03 12.28 0.17
CA THR A 145 -1.99 13.04 -1.10
C THR A 145 -2.92 12.43 -2.15
N HIS A 146 -3.12 11.11 -2.14
CA HIS A 146 -4.01 10.41 -3.07
C HIS A 146 -5.48 10.82 -2.95
N GLY A 147 -5.84 11.54 -1.88
CA GLY A 147 -7.13 12.21 -1.74
C GLY A 147 -7.39 13.25 -2.84
N ALA A 148 -6.34 13.83 -3.42
CA ALA A 148 -6.45 14.80 -4.53
C ALA A 148 -7.11 14.21 -5.77
N ILE A 149 -6.99 12.91 -6.00
CA ILE A 149 -7.63 12.18 -7.10
C ILE A 149 -8.86 11.38 -6.66
N GLY A 150 -9.35 11.59 -5.44
CA GLY A 150 -10.56 10.95 -4.93
C GLY A 150 -10.39 9.54 -4.40
N ALA A 151 -9.15 9.14 -4.05
CA ALA A 151 -8.86 7.92 -3.31
C ALA A 151 -8.83 8.20 -1.79
N LEU A 152 -8.93 7.16 -0.98
CA LEU A 152 -8.77 7.22 0.47
C LEU A 152 -7.39 6.64 0.83
N GLY A 153 -6.42 7.53 1.07
CA GLY A 153 -5.03 7.17 1.36
C GLY A 153 -4.73 7.15 2.85
N PHE A 154 -4.08 6.09 3.34
CA PHE A 154 -3.63 5.95 4.72
C PHE A 154 -2.11 5.75 4.80
N GLY A 155 -1.43 6.63 5.55
CA GLY A 155 -0.07 6.40 6.04
C GLY A 155 -0.13 5.56 7.33
N ILE A 156 0.53 4.41 7.33
CA ILE A 156 0.43 3.42 8.41
C ILE A 156 1.80 3.03 8.98
N GLY A 157 1.79 2.44 10.17
CA GLY A 157 2.99 1.93 10.82
C GLY A 157 3.39 0.52 10.35
N THR A 158 4.60 0.12 10.72
CA THR A 158 5.20 -1.16 10.28
C THR A 158 4.38 -2.38 10.68
N SER A 159 3.76 -2.38 11.87
CA SER A 159 2.91 -3.50 12.32
C SER A 159 1.64 -3.64 11.47
N GLU A 160 1.11 -2.52 11.01
CA GLU A 160 -0.04 -2.49 10.12
C GLU A 160 0.34 -2.93 8.71
N ILE A 161 1.55 -2.58 8.22
CA ILE A 161 2.08 -3.09 6.96
C ILE A 161 2.14 -4.62 6.98
N GLU A 162 2.67 -5.22 8.07
CA GLU A 162 2.71 -6.68 8.22
C GLU A 162 1.30 -7.28 8.14
N HIS A 163 0.32 -6.67 8.82
CA HIS A 163 -1.07 -7.11 8.78
C HIS A 163 -1.65 -7.03 7.36
N ILE A 164 -1.42 -5.93 6.65
CA ILE A 164 -1.92 -5.74 5.28
C ILE A 164 -1.30 -6.72 4.29
N LEU A 165 0.00 -6.96 4.37
CA LEU A 165 0.67 -7.97 3.56
C LEU A 165 0.03 -9.36 3.76
N ALA A 166 -0.32 -9.71 5.00
CA ALA A 166 -0.91 -11.00 5.34
C ALA A 166 -2.40 -11.10 5.02
N THR A 167 -3.17 -10.02 5.01
CA THR A 167 -4.65 -10.07 5.03
C THR A 167 -5.34 -9.20 3.99
N GLN A 168 -4.63 -8.29 3.35
CA GLN A 168 -5.18 -7.26 2.44
C GLN A 168 -6.21 -6.35 3.13
N THR A 169 -6.15 -6.20 4.45
CA THR A 169 -7.13 -5.42 5.22
C THR A 169 -6.47 -4.50 6.23
N LEU A 170 -7.17 -3.40 6.56
CA LEU A 170 -6.81 -2.43 7.59
C LEU A 170 -7.90 -2.38 8.66
N VAL A 171 -7.52 -2.41 9.94
CA VAL A 171 -8.42 -2.10 11.05
C VAL A 171 -8.52 -0.58 11.17
N TYR A 172 -9.73 -0.05 10.97
CA TYR A 172 -10.01 1.38 10.87
C TYR A 172 -11.14 1.81 11.77
#